data_687f00e850e49b6a98b0ebcaaf1b947e
#
_entry.id   687f00e850e49b6a98b0ebcaaf1b947e
#
_cell.length_a   1.000
_cell.length_b   1.000
_cell.length_c   1.000
_cell.angle_alpha   90.00
_cell.angle_beta   90.00
_cell.angle_gamma   90.00
#
_symmetry.space_group_name_H-M   'P 1'
#
loop_
_entity.id
_entity.type
_entity.pdbx_description
1 polymer ?
#
loop_
_entity_poly.entity_id
_entity_poly.type
_entity_poly.pdbx_seq_one_letter_code
_entity_poly.pdbx_strand_id
1 'polypeptide(L)'
;MKHLKTLTVMIFLLSVPALASAFGPHDGLSCTGCHAIHTAKGELIFAVEPNKKAINPRTKTPYTGITALCLGCHETPENGGMGMAPVSSLHSHPFGLTPNPKRATVPDSVLRDGKLECVGCHDPHPSNPNFKYLRVDTEKGSKMQNFCGMCHTSKVDPSSLKDIRIFNSMDERR
;
A
#
# COMPACT_ATOMS: atom_id res chain seq x y z
N MET A 1 38.88 15.84 -36.78
CA MET A 1 37.84 14.79 -36.89
C MET A 1 37.77 13.83 -35.71
N LYS A 2 38.89 13.49 -35.02
CA LYS A 2 38.86 12.59 -33.82
C LYS A 2 38.05 13.17 -32.64
N HIS A 3 38.21 14.47 -32.35
CA HIS A 3 37.49 15.12 -31.23
C HIS A 3 35.99 15.27 -31.46
N LEU A 4 35.53 15.39 -32.72
CA LEU A 4 34.11 15.50 -33.03
C LEU A 4 33.36 14.17 -32.73
N LYS A 5 34.02 13.01 -33.08
CA LYS A 5 33.47 11.68 -32.79
C LYS A 5 33.37 11.40 -31.29
N THR A 6 34.36 11.84 -30.49
CA THR A 6 34.38 11.67 -29.05
C THR A 6 33.28 12.52 -28.39
N LEU A 7 33.09 13.76 -28.88
CA LEU A 7 32.02 14.63 -28.35
C LEU A 7 30.61 14.06 -28.65
N THR A 8 30.40 13.52 -29.86
CA THR A 8 29.11 12.91 -30.24
C THR A 8 28.77 11.69 -29.37
N VAL A 9 29.76 10.83 -29.08
CA VAL A 9 29.57 9.67 -28.20
C VAL A 9 29.26 10.11 -26.76
N MET A 10 29.93 11.16 -26.27
CA MET A 10 29.72 11.67 -24.93
C MET A 10 28.31 12.30 -24.74
N ILE A 11 27.82 13.01 -25.75
CA ILE A 11 26.46 13.59 -25.75
C ILE A 11 25.41 12.46 -25.82
N PHE A 12 25.65 11.39 -26.57
CA PHE A 12 24.72 10.25 -26.65
C PHE A 12 24.64 9.47 -25.32
N LEU A 13 25.73 9.36 -24.57
CA LEU A 13 25.76 8.74 -23.23
C LEU A 13 25.04 9.59 -22.18
N LEU A 14 25.02 10.90 -22.34
CA LEU A 14 24.33 11.82 -21.42
C LEU A 14 22.83 11.94 -21.71
N SER A 15 22.39 11.52 -22.89
CA SER A 15 20.97 11.59 -23.32
C SER A 15 20.19 10.30 -23.06
N VAL A 16 20.77 9.29 -22.41
CA VAL A 16 19.99 8.15 -21.92
C VAL A 16 19.06 8.68 -20.83
N PRO A 17 17.73 8.75 -21.07
CA PRO A 17 16.82 9.15 -20.01
C PRO A 17 17.01 8.16 -18.86
N ALA A 18 17.40 8.66 -17.70
CA ALA A 18 17.29 7.88 -16.48
C ALA A 18 15.81 7.53 -16.37
N LEU A 19 15.48 6.28 -16.69
CA LEU A 19 14.17 5.71 -16.34
C LEU A 19 14.13 5.76 -14.83
N ALA A 20 13.61 6.87 -14.29
CA ALA A 20 13.29 7.01 -12.89
C ALA A 20 12.12 6.06 -12.64
N SER A 21 12.44 4.78 -12.49
CA SER A 21 11.50 3.82 -11.95
C SER A 21 11.23 4.28 -10.52
N ALA A 22 10.01 4.70 -10.27
CA ALA A 22 9.55 4.96 -8.91
C ALA A 22 9.45 3.62 -8.19
N PHE A 23 10.62 3.04 -7.85
CA PHE A 23 10.67 1.78 -7.11
C PHE A 23 10.29 2.05 -5.67
N GLY A 24 9.12 1.56 -5.29
CA GLY A 24 8.75 1.45 -3.89
C GLY A 24 9.43 0.22 -3.25
N PRO A 25 9.41 0.09 -1.91
CA PRO A 25 10.05 -1.04 -1.22
C PRO A 25 9.54 -2.42 -1.66
N HIS A 26 8.27 -2.54 -2.07
CA HIS A 26 7.68 -3.80 -2.52
C HIS A 26 8.09 -4.16 -3.97
N ASP A 27 8.46 -3.20 -4.78
CA ASP A 27 8.83 -3.47 -6.18
C ASP A 27 10.07 -4.38 -6.28
N GLY A 28 10.99 -4.24 -5.32
CA GLY A 28 12.19 -5.09 -5.21
C GLY A 28 11.91 -6.53 -4.79
N LEU A 29 10.72 -6.83 -4.25
CA LEU A 29 10.36 -8.18 -3.82
C LEU A 29 9.88 -9.06 -4.99
N SER A 30 9.51 -8.47 -6.13
CA SER A 30 8.82 -9.13 -7.23
C SER A 30 7.50 -9.83 -6.78
N CYS A 31 6.81 -10.48 -7.70
CA CYS A 31 5.58 -11.23 -7.35
C CYS A 31 5.85 -12.35 -6.34
N THR A 32 7.00 -13.03 -6.47
CA THR A 32 7.36 -14.21 -5.66
C THR A 32 7.79 -13.87 -4.24
N GLY A 33 8.14 -12.63 -3.95
CA GLY A 33 8.42 -12.19 -2.57
C GLY A 33 7.17 -12.15 -1.69
N CYS A 34 5.99 -11.97 -2.31
CA CYS A 34 4.71 -11.97 -1.61
C CYS A 34 3.87 -13.21 -1.92
N HIS A 35 3.96 -13.79 -3.12
CA HIS A 35 3.15 -14.92 -3.57
C HIS A 35 4.02 -16.15 -3.85
N ALA A 36 3.59 -17.32 -3.36
CA ALA A 36 4.28 -18.59 -3.57
C ALA A 36 3.30 -19.66 -4.06
N ILE A 37 3.31 -19.94 -5.36
CA ILE A 37 2.36 -20.84 -6.01
C ILE A 37 2.39 -22.26 -5.41
N HIS A 38 3.59 -22.76 -5.08
CA HIS A 38 3.78 -24.14 -4.64
C HIS A 38 3.97 -24.31 -3.13
N THR A 39 4.32 -23.21 -2.41
CA THR A 39 4.66 -23.27 -0.98
C THR A 39 3.91 -22.20 -0.19
N ALA A 40 2.69 -21.90 -0.62
CA ALA A 40 1.85 -20.90 0.04
C ALA A 40 1.64 -21.23 1.52
N LYS A 41 1.78 -20.24 2.39
CA LYS A 41 1.62 -20.36 3.83
C LYS A 41 0.38 -19.64 4.36
N GLY A 42 -0.30 -18.90 3.50
CA GLY A 42 -1.51 -18.14 3.84
C GLY A 42 -2.47 -18.04 2.67
N GLU A 43 -3.57 -17.36 2.91
CA GLU A 43 -4.56 -17.04 1.88
C GLU A 43 -3.93 -16.26 0.73
N LEU A 44 -4.58 -16.22 -0.42
CA LEU A 44 -4.12 -15.54 -1.64
C LEU A 44 -2.75 -16.04 -2.13
N ILE A 45 -2.44 -17.36 -1.91
CA ILE A 45 -1.13 -17.95 -2.24
C ILE A 45 0.05 -17.18 -1.62
N PHE A 46 -0.11 -16.62 -0.42
CA PHE A 46 0.89 -15.77 0.21
C PHE A 46 2.13 -16.58 0.65
N ALA A 47 3.33 -16.03 0.42
CA ALA A 47 4.60 -16.70 0.73
C ALA A 47 4.97 -16.66 2.22
N VAL A 48 4.42 -15.69 2.94
CA VAL A 48 4.69 -15.44 4.37
C VAL A 48 3.52 -15.93 5.21
N GLU A 49 3.80 -16.52 6.38
CA GLU A 49 2.74 -16.89 7.31
C GLU A 49 2.01 -15.66 7.85
N PRO A 50 0.67 -15.73 7.98
CA PRO A 50 -0.08 -14.70 8.67
C PRO A 50 0.42 -14.54 10.11
N ASN A 51 0.47 -13.31 10.59
CA ASN A 51 0.80 -13.05 11.99
C ASN A 51 -0.27 -13.65 12.92
N LYS A 52 0.17 -14.45 13.89
CA LYS A 52 -0.72 -15.15 14.84
C LYS A 52 -0.66 -14.57 16.25
N LYS A 53 0.23 -13.61 16.51
CA LYS A 53 0.46 -13.04 17.84
C LYS A 53 -0.12 -11.64 18.02
N ALA A 54 -0.12 -10.82 16.96
CA ALA A 54 -0.52 -9.44 17.06
C ALA A 54 -2.00 -9.31 17.43
N ILE A 55 -2.27 -8.56 18.47
CA ILE A 55 -3.61 -8.28 18.99
C ILE A 55 -4.03 -6.88 18.59
N ASN A 56 -5.21 -6.76 18.02
CA ASN A 56 -5.80 -5.45 17.72
C ASN A 56 -6.15 -4.74 19.05
N PRO A 57 -5.53 -3.59 19.36
CA PRO A 57 -5.70 -2.92 20.63
C PRO A 57 -7.13 -2.36 20.83
N ARG A 58 -7.91 -2.24 19.74
CA ARG A 58 -9.29 -1.70 19.78
C ARG A 58 -10.33 -2.79 19.98
N THR A 59 -10.16 -3.95 19.33
CA THR A 59 -11.10 -5.09 19.43
C THR A 59 -10.69 -6.10 20.49
N LYS A 60 -9.42 -6.06 20.96
CA LYS A 60 -8.82 -7.02 21.89
C LYS A 60 -8.78 -8.45 21.36
N THR A 61 -8.87 -8.62 20.05
CA THR A 61 -8.81 -9.91 19.36
C THR A 61 -7.59 -10.00 18.44
N PRO A 62 -7.09 -11.18 18.11
CA PRO A 62 -6.04 -11.34 17.11
C PRO A 62 -6.46 -10.71 15.78
N TYR A 63 -5.49 -10.17 15.06
CA TYR A 63 -5.70 -9.80 13.67
C TYR A 63 -5.92 -11.05 12.81
N THR A 64 -6.78 -10.92 11.82
CA THR A 64 -7.14 -11.99 10.87
C THR A 64 -7.08 -11.49 9.44
N GLY A 65 -7.33 -12.35 8.46
CA GLY A 65 -7.43 -11.98 7.05
C GLY A 65 -6.17 -11.34 6.49
N ILE A 66 -6.35 -10.41 5.56
CA ILE A 66 -5.24 -9.75 4.86
C ILE A 66 -4.39 -8.90 5.82
N THR A 67 -4.98 -8.30 6.85
CA THR A 67 -4.21 -7.57 7.86
C THR A 67 -3.18 -8.48 8.53
N ALA A 68 -3.54 -9.70 8.92
CA ALA A 68 -2.61 -10.65 9.51
C ALA A 68 -1.49 -11.04 8.54
N LEU A 69 -1.79 -11.16 7.23
CA LEU A 69 -0.78 -11.42 6.20
C LEU A 69 0.26 -10.27 6.13
N CYS A 70 -0.20 -9.02 6.09
CA CYS A 70 0.69 -7.85 6.07
C CYS A 70 1.54 -7.77 7.34
N LEU A 71 0.94 -8.04 8.51
CA LEU A 71 1.62 -8.01 9.79
C LEU A 71 2.62 -9.18 9.96
N GLY A 72 2.62 -10.18 9.10
CA GLY A 72 3.68 -11.18 9.03
C GLY A 72 5.05 -10.55 8.75
N CYS A 73 5.10 -9.47 7.97
CA CYS A 73 6.30 -8.66 7.73
C CYS A 73 6.30 -7.36 8.54
N HIS A 74 5.17 -6.66 8.62
CA HIS A 74 5.04 -5.29 9.12
C HIS A 74 4.69 -5.18 10.61
N GLU A 75 4.90 -6.22 11.39
CA GLU A 75 4.85 -6.17 12.85
C GLU A 75 6.25 -6.39 13.43
N THR A 76 6.45 -6.03 14.70
CA THR A 76 7.71 -6.27 15.38
C THR A 76 7.96 -7.76 15.62
N PRO A 77 9.21 -8.22 15.75
CA PRO A 77 9.53 -9.63 16.05
C PRO A 77 8.89 -10.12 17.35
N GLU A 78 8.81 -9.28 18.37
CA GLU A 78 8.19 -9.59 19.67
C GLU A 78 6.71 -9.96 19.49
N ASN A 79 6.03 -9.27 18.58
CA ASN A 79 4.64 -9.49 18.23
C ASN A 79 4.44 -10.42 17.02
N GLY A 80 5.48 -11.13 16.60
CA GLY A 80 5.41 -12.19 15.60
C GLY A 80 5.53 -11.74 14.15
N GLY A 81 6.01 -10.53 13.88
CA GLY A 81 6.36 -10.04 12.56
C GLY A 81 7.85 -10.17 12.25
N MET A 82 8.26 -9.75 11.06
CA MET A 82 9.66 -9.74 10.62
C MET A 82 10.37 -8.41 10.89
N GLY A 83 9.69 -7.42 11.44
CA GLY A 83 10.25 -6.09 11.75
C GLY A 83 10.46 -5.19 10.54
N MET A 84 9.85 -5.48 9.41
CA MET A 84 9.96 -4.67 8.19
C MET A 84 9.04 -3.46 8.26
N ALA A 85 9.59 -2.29 8.59
CA ALA A 85 8.83 -1.05 8.79
C ALA A 85 7.58 -1.27 9.68
N PRO A 86 7.75 -1.64 10.95
CA PRO A 86 6.65 -2.03 11.82
C PRO A 86 5.57 -0.95 11.93
N VAL A 87 4.30 -1.37 11.90
CA VAL A 87 3.14 -0.49 12.02
C VAL A 87 2.68 -0.45 13.47
N SER A 88 2.65 0.75 14.07
CA SER A 88 2.08 0.90 15.40
C SER A 88 0.54 0.92 15.36
N SER A 89 -0.08 -0.15 15.82
CA SER A 89 -1.54 -0.27 15.89
C SER A 89 -2.20 0.76 16.83
N LEU A 90 -1.46 1.32 17.77
CA LEU A 90 -1.94 2.36 18.69
C LEU A 90 -1.93 3.75 18.07
N HIS A 91 -0.91 4.06 17.26
CA HIS A 91 -0.69 5.39 16.70
C HIS A 91 -1.14 5.51 15.24
N SER A 92 -1.52 4.40 14.61
CA SER A 92 -2.06 4.40 13.25
C SER A 92 -3.56 4.65 13.22
N HIS A 93 -4.07 5.06 12.04
CA HIS A 93 -5.50 5.02 11.75
C HIS A 93 -6.06 3.61 12.03
N PRO A 94 -7.30 3.48 12.55
CA PRO A 94 -7.90 2.18 12.84
C PRO A 94 -7.93 1.27 11.60
N PHE A 95 -7.51 0.01 11.76
CA PHE A 95 -7.56 -1.03 10.73
C PHE A 95 -7.83 -2.41 11.35
N GLY A 96 -8.16 -3.41 10.53
CA GLY A 96 -8.49 -4.76 10.97
C GLY A 96 -9.83 -4.83 11.72
N LEU A 97 -10.76 -3.93 11.42
CA LEU A 97 -12.07 -3.85 12.09
C LEU A 97 -13.16 -3.35 11.14
N THR A 98 -14.40 -3.60 11.48
CA THR A 98 -15.57 -3.03 10.79
C THR A 98 -15.70 -1.54 11.12
N PRO A 99 -15.73 -0.66 10.10
CA PRO A 99 -15.90 0.77 10.33
C PRO A 99 -17.23 1.12 10.97
N ASN A 100 -17.23 2.15 11.82
CA ASN A 100 -18.46 2.70 12.36
C ASN A 100 -19.02 3.74 11.37
N PRO A 101 -20.22 3.52 10.77
CA PRO A 101 -20.78 4.42 9.77
C PRO A 101 -21.12 5.82 10.29
N LYS A 102 -21.26 5.97 11.63
CA LYS A 102 -21.43 7.29 12.26
C LYS A 102 -20.14 8.13 12.25
N ARG A 103 -18.98 7.52 12.02
CA ARG A 103 -17.67 8.19 12.03
C ARG A 103 -17.08 8.41 10.64
N ALA A 104 -17.36 7.50 9.71
CA ALA A 104 -16.82 7.56 8.35
C ALA A 104 -17.74 6.78 7.40
N THR A 105 -17.85 7.26 6.16
CA THR A 105 -18.52 6.56 5.07
C THR A 105 -17.42 5.89 4.23
N VAL A 106 -17.09 4.65 4.58
CA VAL A 106 -16.04 3.90 3.89
C VAL A 106 -16.61 3.25 2.64
N PRO A 107 -16.03 3.48 1.46
CA PRO A 107 -16.49 2.82 0.21
C PRO A 107 -16.35 1.30 0.30
N ASP A 108 -17.35 0.55 -0.18
CA ASP A 108 -17.33 -0.91 -0.18
C ASP A 108 -16.14 -1.48 -0.97
N SER A 109 -15.70 -0.78 -2.02
CA SER A 109 -14.56 -1.18 -2.84
C SER A 109 -13.24 -1.29 -2.08
N VAL A 110 -13.12 -0.62 -0.93
CA VAL A 110 -11.92 -0.68 -0.07
C VAL A 110 -12.10 -1.55 1.17
N LEU A 111 -13.27 -2.15 1.35
CA LEU A 111 -13.51 -3.12 2.41
C LEU A 111 -13.19 -4.55 1.95
N ARG A 112 -12.84 -5.39 2.90
CA ARG A 112 -12.73 -6.84 2.72
C ARG A 112 -13.54 -7.52 3.80
N ASP A 113 -14.57 -8.26 3.41
CA ASP A 113 -15.54 -8.89 4.33
C ASP A 113 -16.11 -7.90 5.35
N GLY A 114 -16.43 -6.69 4.89
CA GLY A 114 -16.95 -5.62 5.72
C GLY A 114 -15.94 -4.98 6.69
N LYS A 115 -14.65 -5.32 6.60
CA LYS A 115 -13.58 -4.76 7.43
C LYS A 115 -12.68 -3.82 6.65
N LEU A 116 -12.22 -2.76 7.30
CA LEU A 116 -11.15 -1.91 6.80
C LEU A 116 -9.82 -2.55 7.16
N GLU A 117 -9.21 -3.21 6.21
CA GLU A 117 -7.92 -3.87 6.34
C GLU A 117 -6.79 -3.00 5.77
N CYS A 118 -5.54 -3.46 5.86
CA CYS A 118 -4.38 -2.72 5.33
C CYS A 118 -4.58 -2.37 3.85
N VAL A 119 -5.12 -3.32 3.07
CA VAL A 119 -5.40 -3.12 1.63
C VAL A 119 -6.56 -2.15 1.34
N GLY A 120 -7.32 -1.75 2.33
CA GLY A 120 -8.30 -0.68 2.18
C GLY A 120 -7.66 0.70 1.98
N CYS A 121 -6.48 0.89 2.55
CA CYS A 121 -5.69 2.13 2.41
C CYS A 121 -4.55 1.99 1.40
N HIS A 122 -3.94 0.81 1.29
CA HIS A 122 -2.80 0.53 0.44
C HIS A 122 -3.15 -0.49 -0.66
N ASP A 123 -2.61 -0.29 -1.84
CA ASP A 123 -2.54 -1.33 -2.87
C ASP A 123 -1.05 -1.60 -3.14
N PRO A 124 -0.48 -2.69 -2.58
CA PRO A 124 0.97 -2.91 -2.55
C PRO A 124 1.56 -3.37 -3.87
N HIS A 125 0.77 -3.49 -4.93
CA HIS A 125 1.26 -3.94 -6.22
C HIS A 125 2.11 -2.87 -6.91
N PRO A 126 3.16 -3.28 -7.66
CA PRO A 126 4.08 -2.37 -8.35
C PRO A 126 3.44 -1.44 -9.38
N SER A 127 2.24 -1.79 -9.88
CA SER A 127 1.46 -0.92 -10.78
C SER A 127 0.91 0.33 -10.08
N ASN A 128 0.89 0.36 -8.74
CA ASN A 128 0.42 1.52 -7.99
C ASN A 128 1.49 2.63 -7.98
N PRO A 129 1.27 3.76 -8.65
CA PRO A 129 2.24 4.84 -8.73
C PRO A 129 2.26 5.75 -7.51
N ASN A 130 1.30 5.58 -6.61
CA ASN A 130 1.07 6.52 -5.52
C ASN A 130 2.09 6.36 -4.39
N PHE A 131 2.43 7.45 -3.75
CA PHE A 131 3.34 7.47 -2.60
C PHE A 131 2.90 6.48 -1.52
N LYS A 132 3.83 5.63 -1.06
CA LYS A 132 3.58 4.56 -0.08
C LYS A 132 2.47 3.59 -0.51
N TYR A 133 2.25 3.42 -1.80
CA TYR A 133 1.19 2.55 -2.34
C TYR A 133 -0.22 2.92 -1.85
N LEU A 134 -0.48 4.17 -1.50
CA LEU A 134 -1.80 4.62 -1.10
C LEU A 134 -2.79 4.49 -2.27
N ARG A 135 -4.03 4.11 -1.97
CA ARG A 135 -5.08 4.02 -3.00
C ARG A 135 -5.54 5.37 -3.55
N VAL A 136 -5.17 6.46 -2.92
CA VAL A 136 -5.44 7.82 -3.40
C VAL A 136 -4.13 8.57 -3.52
N ASP A 137 -3.93 9.26 -4.63
CA ASP A 137 -2.76 10.12 -4.78
C ASP A 137 -2.82 11.29 -3.79
N THR A 138 -1.78 11.40 -3.02
CA THR A 138 -1.60 12.46 -2.02
C THR A 138 -0.53 13.47 -2.42
N GLU A 139 -0.05 13.43 -3.67
CA GLU A 139 1.08 14.23 -4.14
C GLU A 139 2.25 14.17 -3.15
N LYS A 140 2.67 12.95 -2.84
CA LYS A 140 3.75 12.64 -1.86
C LYS A 140 3.48 13.15 -0.44
N GLY A 141 2.22 13.30 -0.08
CA GLY A 141 1.78 13.72 1.27
C GLY A 141 1.37 15.19 1.37
N SER A 142 1.56 16.00 0.32
CA SER A 142 1.14 17.42 0.32
C SER A 142 -0.37 17.59 0.29
N LYS A 143 -1.11 16.61 -0.27
CA LYS A 143 -2.58 16.60 -0.35
C LYS A 143 -3.21 15.45 0.42
N MET A 144 -2.84 15.28 1.69
CA MET A 144 -3.41 14.24 2.54
C MET A 144 -4.93 14.34 2.71
N GLN A 145 -5.52 15.53 2.55
CA GLN A 145 -6.98 15.70 2.57
C GLN A 145 -7.70 14.85 1.53
N ASN A 146 -7.09 14.58 0.36
CA ASN A 146 -7.68 13.71 -0.66
C ASN A 146 -7.84 12.28 -0.12
N PHE A 147 -6.81 11.77 0.55
CA PHE A 147 -6.85 10.46 1.17
C PHE A 147 -7.86 10.40 2.33
N CYS A 148 -7.88 11.41 3.20
CA CYS A 148 -8.86 11.50 4.28
C CYS A 148 -10.28 11.58 3.73
N GLY A 149 -10.48 12.34 2.65
CA GLY A 149 -11.76 12.56 1.97
C GLY A 149 -12.38 11.31 1.38
N MET A 150 -11.57 10.28 1.08
CA MET A 150 -12.09 8.99 0.61
C MET A 150 -13.16 8.40 1.56
N CYS A 151 -13.02 8.62 2.86
CA CYS A 151 -13.93 8.09 3.89
C CYS A 151 -14.58 9.19 4.75
N HIS A 152 -13.93 10.32 4.92
CA HIS A 152 -14.39 11.43 5.77
C HIS A 152 -14.89 12.60 4.93
N THR A 153 -15.85 12.34 4.04
CA THR A 153 -16.36 13.31 3.05
C THR A 153 -16.87 14.62 3.66
N SER A 154 -17.46 14.54 4.88
CA SER A 154 -17.96 15.72 5.59
C SER A 154 -16.87 16.57 6.27
N LYS A 155 -15.60 16.14 6.24
CA LYS A 155 -14.47 16.80 6.91
C LYS A 155 -13.47 17.42 5.95
N VAL A 156 -13.71 17.33 4.65
CA VAL A 156 -12.86 17.89 3.61
C VAL A 156 -13.66 18.84 2.73
N ASP A 157 -12.96 19.72 2.02
CA ASP A 157 -13.60 20.63 1.09
C ASP A 157 -14.34 19.86 -0.01
N PRO A 158 -15.63 20.17 -0.28
CA PRO A 158 -16.38 19.51 -1.33
C PRO A 158 -15.76 19.59 -2.73
N SER A 159 -14.98 20.63 -3.02
CA SER A 159 -14.27 20.76 -4.28
C SER A 159 -13.21 19.69 -4.45
N SER A 160 -12.52 19.30 -3.36
CA SER A 160 -11.50 18.26 -3.36
C SER A 160 -12.06 16.86 -3.56
N LEU A 161 -13.33 16.63 -3.25
CA LEU A 161 -13.96 15.29 -3.40
C LEU A 161 -14.09 14.87 -4.88
N LYS A 162 -14.20 15.82 -5.80
CA LYS A 162 -14.35 15.55 -7.23
C LYS A 162 -13.10 14.93 -7.86
N ASP A 163 -11.94 15.17 -7.26
CA ASP A 163 -10.65 14.74 -7.78
C ASP A 163 -10.16 13.43 -7.15
N ILE A 164 -10.89 12.92 -6.15
CA ILE A 164 -10.52 11.67 -5.49
C ILE A 164 -10.74 10.49 -6.45
N ARG A 165 -9.66 9.82 -6.80
CA ARG A 165 -9.67 8.57 -7.57
C ARG A 165 -9.06 7.48 -6.71
N ILE A 166 -9.81 6.41 -6.49
CA ILE A 166 -9.35 5.25 -5.73
C ILE A 166 -8.66 4.30 -6.70
N PHE A 167 -7.35 4.16 -6.56
CA PHE A 167 -6.56 3.23 -7.35
C PHE A 167 -6.87 1.79 -6.95
N ASN A 168 -7.01 0.92 -7.95
CA ASN A 168 -7.18 -0.51 -7.75
C ASN A 168 -6.44 -1.26 -8.88
N SER A 169 -5.34 -1.90 -8.54
CA SER A 169 -4.52 -2.66 -9.49
C SER A 169 -5.27 -3.79 -10.21
N MET A 170 -6.40 -4.24 -9.65
CA MET A 170 -7.23 -5.29 -10.27
C MET A 170 -8.13 -4.75 -11.37
N ASP A 171 -8.49 -3.47 -11.32
CA ASP A 171 -9.37 -2.85 -12.34
C ASP A 171 -8.59 -2.48 -13.60
N GLU A 172 -7.29 -2.20 -13.48
CA GLU A 172 -6.43 -1.82 -14.62
C GLU A 172 -6.06 -3.01 -15.54
N ARG A 173 -6.41 -4.23 -15.15
CA ARG A 173 -6.12 -5.47 -15.90
C ARG A 173 -7.29 -5.94 -16.77
N ARG A 174 -8.33 -5.11 -16.95
CA ARG A 174 -9.48 -5.44 -17.78
C ARG A 174 -9.39 -4.81 -19.15
#